data_3db226f28b3b2913396533cdf4403f5b
#
_entry.id   3db226f28b3b2913396533cdf4403f5b
#
_cell.length_a   1.000
_cell.length_b   1.000
_cell.length_c   1.000
_cell.angle_alpha   90.00
_cell.angle_beta   90.00
_cell.angle_gamma   90.00
#
_symmetry.space_group_name_H-M   'P 1'
#
loop_
_entity.id
_entity.type
_entity.pdbx_description
1 polymer ?
#
loop_
_entity_poly.entity_id
_entity_poly.type
_entity_poly.pdbx_seq_one_letter_code
_entity_poly.pdbx_strand_id
1 'polypeptide(L)'
;MKNTLAFLFAFSGIFAFSQQVESFKTIFSDKISIRAIELYDNKVWYSGTDSKFGFVSLNDPDNHRQIKLSEKKLQFRTLAQDKNSFYTINIESPAEFFTINKKDLTYKIAFSDTVKTAFYDALHFVNDQYAFAFSDADKDSKLKLSVFRSGKWGTFHNNVQLQEGEAAFAASNTNMASTKKYLWIATGGKASRILRLNLKEETIEIFDTPFIQGESSQGMYSIDFYKDRFGIAVGGDYTKQEANVNNIATSTDGGKTWKIQASGKNAGYTTCVKIKPGSKGKELISVGDQHISYSSDFGRTWKTISGEKGFFVCKWVDRNTVVFAGKDKISLMKLKF
;
A
#
# COMPACT_ATOMS: atom_id res chain seq x y z
N MET A 1 -54.60 -23.46 -41.32
CA MET A 1 -53.57 -22.38 -41.33
C MET A 1 -52.79 -22.51 -40.04
N LYS A 2 -51.57 -23.02 -40.08
CA LYS A 2 -50.67 -23.15 -38.91
C LYS A 2 -49.69 -21.96 -38.93
N ASN A 3 -49.79 -21.08 -37.96
CA ASN A 3 -48.83 -19.98 -37.78
C ASN A 3 -47.65 -20.50 -36.96
N THR A 4 -46.48 -20.60 -37.62
CA THR A 4 -45.23 -20.92 -36.97
C THR A 4 -44.58 -19.62 -36.52
N LEU A 5 -44.49 -19.38 -35.21
CA LEU A 5 -43.82 -18.24 -34.61
C LEU A 5 -42.31 -18.59 -34.48
N ALA A 6 -41.49 -17.94 -35.28
CA ALA A 6 -40.03 -18.07 -35.20
C ALA A 6 -39.50 -17.11 -34.08
N PHE A 7 -38.92 -17.68 -33.02
CA PHE A 7 -38.17 -16.93 -32.02
C PHE A 7 -36.74 -16.68 -32.52
N LEU A 8 -36.44 -15.45 -32.86
CA LEU A 8 -35.04 -15.00 -33.07
C LEU A 8 -34.35 -14.82 -31.71
N PHE A 9 -33.45 -15.73 -31.38
CA PHE A 9 -32.50 -15.51 -30.25
C PHE A 9 -31.39 -14.58 -30.71
N ALA A 10 -31.43 -13.31 -30.31
CA ALA A 10 -30.30 -12.41 -30.46
C ALA A 10 -29.21 -12.79 -29.45
N PHE A 11 -28.18 -13.48 -29.91
CA PHE A 11 -26.94 -13.69 -29.15
C PHE A 11 -26.18 -12.37 -29.07
N SER A 12 -26.40 -11.58 -28.02
CA SER A 12 -25.52 -10.45 -27.68
C SER A 12 -24.21 -11.03 -27.14
N GLY A 13 -23.22 -11.13 -28.00
CA GLY A 13 -21.86 -11.48 -27.61
C GLY A 13 -21.33 -10.44 -26.62
N ILE A 14 -21.23 -10.80 -25.36
CA ILE A 14 -20.50 -10.02 -24.35
C ILE A 14 -19.03 -10.19 -24.73
N PHE A 15 -18.47 -9.20 -25.43
CA PHE A 15 -17.02 -9.07 -25.57
C PHE A 15 -16.46 -8.73 -24.19
N ALA A 16 -16.08 -9.76 -23.43
CA ALA A 16 -15.25 -9.59 -22.26
C ALA A 16 -13.86 -9.16 -22.73
N PHE A 17 -13.60 -7.87 -22.75
CA PHE A 17 -12.23 -7.36 -22.88
C PHE A 17 -11.45 -7.85 -21.67
N SER A 18 -10.66 -8.89 -21.87
CA SER A 18 -9.73 -9.40 -20.86
C SER A 18 -8.47 -8.53 -20.94
N GLN A 19 -8.13 -7.86 -19.80
CA GLN A 19 -6.85 -7.16 -19.73
C GLN A 19 -5.71 -8.14 -20.05
N GLN A 20 -4.76 -7.68 -20.85
CA GLN A 20 -3.57 -8.43 -21.23
C GLN A 20 -2.32 -7.66 -20.79
N VAL A 21 -1.32 -8.40 -20.33
CA VAL A 21 0.01 -7.85 -20.11
C VAL A 21 0.66 -7.64 -21.48
N GLU A 22 0.83 -6.40 -21.88
CA GLU A 22 1.49 -6.04 -23.13
C GLU A 22 3.01 -6.16 -23.01
N SER A 23 3.56 -5.71 -21.88
CA SER A 23 4.98 -5.84 -21.55
C SER A 23 5.20 -5.84 -20.05
N PHE A 24 6.26 -6.52 -19.62
CA PHE A 24 6.75 -6.49 -18.25
C PHE A 24 8.29 -6.47 -18.27
N LYS A 25 8.90 -5.36 -17.87
CA LYS A 25 10.35 -5.14 -18.00
C LYS A 25 10.94 -4.64 -16.68
N THR A 26 12.04 -5.25 -16.26
CA THR A 26 12.86 -4.70 -15.18
C THR A 26 13.62 -3.48 -15.70
N ILE A 27 13.51 -2.36 -14.97
CA ILE A 27 14.15 -1.09 -15.30
C ILE A 27 15.27 -0.72 -14.34
N PHE A 28 15.37 -1.40 -13.21
CA PHE A 28 16.44 -1.21 -12.22
C PHE A 28 16.69 -2.50 -11.46
N SER A 29 17.96 -2.81 -11.20
CA SER A 29 18.39 -3.94 -10.38
C SER A 29 19.54 -3.54 -9.49
N ASP A 30 19.42 -3.84 -8.18
CA ASP A 30 20.47 -3.65 -7.18
C ASP A 30 20.18 -4.57 -5.99
N LYS A 31 21.19 -4.89 -5.20
CA LYS A 31 21.02 -5.65 -3.95
C LYS A 31 20.34 -4.76 -2.91
N ILE A 32 19.01 -4.75 -2.90
CA ILE A 32 18.16 -3.91 -2.05
C ILE A 32 16.78 -4.54 -1.85
N SER A 33 16.20 -4.39 -0.67
CA SER A 33 14.77 -4.67 -0.46
C SER A 33 14.00 -3.35 -0.46
N ILE A 34 13.12 -3.17 -1.47
CA ILE A 34 12.32 -1.95 -1.66
C ILE A 34 10.88 -2.25 -1.28
N ARG A 35 10.38 -1.57 -0.23
CA ARG A 35 8.99 -1.71 0.23
C ARG A 35 8.17 -0.43 0.10
N ALA A 36 8.80 0.65 -0.33
CA ALA A 36 8.14 1.93 -0.53
C ALA A 36 8.69 2.63 -1.76
N ILE A 37 7.79 3.15 -2.58
CA ILE A 37 8.11 3.91 -3.79
C ILE A 37 7.23 5.15 -3.90
N GLU A 38 7.78 6.20 -4.53
CA GLU A 38 7.06 7.40 -4.92
C GLU A 38 7.28 7.73 -6.39
N LEU A 39 6.29 8.39 -7.01
CA LEU A 39 6.40 8.89 -8.38
C LEU A 39 6.54 10.39 -8.35
N TYR A 40 7.61 10.91 -8.93
CA TYR A 40 7.87 12.33 -9.07
C TYR A 40 8.80 12.60 -10.24
N ASP A 41 8.49 13.62 -11.03
CA ASP A 41 9.32 14.09 -12.15
C ASP A 41 9.69 12.96 -13.13
N ASN A 42 8.69 12.18 -13.57
CA ASN A 42 8.86 11.05 -14.48
C ASN A 42 9.89 9.99 -14.00
N LYS A 43 10.04 9.85 -12.70
CA LYS A 43 10.94 8.91 -12.03
C LYS A 43 10.21 8.09 -10.99
N VAL A 44 10.68 6.88 -10.76
CA VAL A 44 10.35 6.07 -9.58
C VAL A 44 11.40 6.35 -8.53
N TRP A 45 11.00 6.92 -7.43
CA TRP A 45 11.81 7.12 -6.24
C TRP A 45 11.59 5.97 -5.27
N TYR A 46 12.63 5.53 -4.61
CA TYR A 46 12.60 4.41 -3.68
C TYR A 46 13.46 4.63 -2.45
N SER A 47 13.09 3.98 -1.37
CA SER A 47 13.91 3.78 -0.19
C SER A 47 14.01 2.27 0.12
N GLY A 48 15.08 1.84 0.76
CA GLY A 48 15.26 0.40 1.02
C GLY A 48 16.31 0.10 2.06
N THR A 49 16.79 -1.14 2.04
CA THR A 49 17.85 -1.64 2.93
C THR A 49 19.19 -0.92 2.72
N ASP A 50 20.09 -1.04 3.69
CA ASP A 50 21.44 -0.45 3.67
C ASP A 50 21.46 1.09 3.54
N SER A 51 20.45 1.75 4.13
CA SER A 51 20.28 3.23 4.07
C SER A 51 20.13 3.79 2.67
N LYS A 52 19.78 2.96 1.68
CA LYS A 52 19.69 3.36 0.28
C LYS A 52 18.42 4.17 0.00
N PHE A 53 18.60 5.28 -0.71
CA PHE A 53 17.55 6.11 -1.28
C PHE A 53 17.95 6.53 -2.68
N GLY A 54 17.02 6.54 -3.63
CA GLY A 54 17.35 6.89 -5.00
C GLY A 54 16.17 6.94 -5.94
N PHE A 55 16.48 7.05 -7.22
CA PHE A 55 15.50 7.01 -8.29
C PHE A 55 16.01 6.26 -9.52
N VAL A 56 15.07 5.85 -10.37
CA VAL A 56 15.27 5.45 -11.75
C VAL A 56 14.23 6.16 -12.64
N SER A 57 14.68 6.66 -13.79
CA SER A 57 13.78 7.30 -14.76
C SER A 57 12.88 6.26 -15.43
N LEU A 58 11.59 6.61 -15.61
CA LEU A 58 10.61 5.74 -16.27
C LEU A 58 10.86 5.57 -17.77
N ASN A 59 11.43 6.57 -18.41
CA ASN A 59 11.66 6.59 -19.86
C ASN A 59 13.10 6.25 -20.26
N ASP A 60 14.04 6.42 -19.34
CA ASP A 60 15.46 6.20 -19.55
C ASP A 60 16.07 5.52 -18.32
N PRO A 61 16.06 4.19 -18.23
CA PRO A 61 16.58 3.46 -17.08
C PRO A 61 18.05 3.68 -16.75
N ASP A 62 18.86 4.10 -17.73
CA ASP A 62 20.28 4.45 -17.49
C ASP A 62 20.41 5.75 -16.68
N ASN A 63 19.40 6.59 -16.70
CA ASN A 63 19.30 7.76 -15.84
C ASN A 63 18.75 7.36 -14.47
N HIS A 64 19.63 6.93 -13.58
CA HIS A 64 19.35 6.60 -12.19
C HIS A 64 20.39 7.16 -11.24
N ARG A 65 20.01 7.33 -9.99
CA ARG A 65 20.92 7.79 -8.94
C ARG A 65 20.55 7.16 -7.61
N GLN A 66 21.54 6.78 -6.83
CA GLN A 66 21.38 6.27 -5.49
C GLN A 66 22.33 6.98 -4.53
N ILE A 67 21.85 7.30 -3.33
CA ILE A 67 22.65 7.84 -2.23
C ILE A 67 22.38 7.00 -0.97
N LYS A 68 23.29 7.12 0.00
CA LYS A 68 23.09 6.60 1.36
C LYS A 68 22.69 7.74 2.28
N LEU A 69 21.62 7.55 3.03
CA LEU A 69 21.13 8.53 4.02
C LEU A 69 21.80 8.39 5.39
N SER A 70 22.57 7.33 5.61
CA SER A 70 23.32 7.09 6.85
C SER A 70 24.49 6.14 6.58
N GLU A 71 25.56 6.26 7.36
CA GLU A 71 26.65 5.28 7.39
C GLU A 71 26.25 3.97 8.09
N LYS A 72 25.20 4.00 8.91
CA LYS A 72 24.58 2.81 9.48
C LYS A 72 23.82 2.06 8.38
N LYS A 73 23.67 0.74 8.51
CA LYS A 73 22.85 -0.08 7.60
C LYS A 73 21.37 -0.06 8.02
N LEU A 74 20.77 1.13 7.97
CA LEU A 74 19.36 1.29 8.32
C LEU A 74 18.45 0.60 7.30
N GLN A 75 17.28 0.17 7.76
CA GLN A 75 16.25 -0.42 6.90
C GLN A 75 15.08 0.56 6.73
N PHE A 76 14.98 1.13 5.56
CA PHE A 76 13.83 1.96 5.20
C PHE A 76 12.73 1.11 4.57
N ARG A 77 11.53 1.19 5.16
CA ARG A 77 10.33 0.53 4.60
C ARG A 77 9.20 1.53 4.34
N THR A 78 9.47 2.81 4.55
CA THR A 78 8.53 3.90 4.31
C THR A 78 9.12 4.88 3.30
N LEU A 79 8.26 5.49 2.50
CA LEU A 79 8.59 6.63 1.65
C LEU A 79 7.32 7.40 1.36
N ALA A 80 7.38 8.71 1.53
CA ALA A 80 6.31 9.62 1.17
C ALA A 80 6.89 10.96 0.71
N GLN A 81 6.05 11.87 0.23
CA GLN A 81 6.50 13.14 -0.29
C GLN A 81 5.49 14.26 -0.06
N ASP A 82 6.00 15.46 0.09
CA ASP A 82 5.29 16.71 -0.12
C ASP A 82 5.76 17.41 -1.42
N LYS A 83 5.36 18.64 -1.62
CA LYS A 83 5.77 19.45 -2.77
C LYS A 83 7.29 19.56 -2.92
N ASN A 84 8.06 19.68 -1.84
CA ASN A 84 9.47 20.06 -1.82
C ASN A 84 10.42 18.93 -1.45
N SER A 85 9.96 17.92 -0.74
CA SER A 85 10.80 16.92 -0.09
C SER A 85 10.23 15.51 -0.19
N PHE A 86 11.13 14.54 -0.09
CA PHE A 86 10.82 13.16 0.27
C PHE A 86 11.04 12.97 1.76
N TYR A 87 10.34 11.98 2.32
CA TYR A 87 10.43 11.60 3.72
C TYR A 87 10.52 10.08 3.83
N THR A 88 11.42 9.61 4.67
CA THR A 88 11.54 8.17 4.98
C THR A 88 11.91 8.00 6.45
N ILE A 89 11.56 6.86 7.02
CA ILE A 89 11.81 6.51 8.42
C ILE A 89 12.43 5.12 8.42
N ASN A 90 13.51 4.91 9.19
CA ASN A 90 13.98 3.56 9.44
C ASN A 90 13.03 2.84 10.42
N ILE A 91 12.85 1.54 10.22
CA ILE A 91 11.84 0.79 10.99
C ILE A 91 12.18 0.64 12.47
N GLU A 92 13.43 0.50 12.83
CA GLU A 92 13.90 0.14 14.16
C GLU A 92 14.24 1.34 15.02
N SER A 93 14.19 1.18 16.34
CA SER A 93 14.60 2.19 17.31
C SER A 93 16.13 2.36 17.37
N PRO A 94 16.65 3.61 17.46
CA PRO A 94 15.91 4.86 17.32
C PRO A 94 15.37 5.05 15.90
N ALA A 95 14.09 5.37 15.77
CA ALA A 95 13.49 5.63 14.47
C ALA A 95 13.78 7.09 14.07
N GLU A 96 14.61 7.26 13.07
CA GLU A 96 15.04 8.54 12.54
C GLU A 96 14.21 8.92 11.31
N PHE A 97 13.62 10.11 11.33
CA PHE A 97 12.79 10.66 10.26
C PHE A 97 13.65 11.55 9.37
N PHE A 98 13.97 11.05 8.20
CA PHE A 98 14.76 11.77 7.20
C PHE A 98 13.86 12.63 6.33
N THR A 99 14.29 13.87 6.12
CA THR A 99 13.74 14.78 5.11
C THR A 99 14.80 14.98 4.04
N ILE A 100 14.47 14.71 2.77
CA ILE A 100 15.37 14.78 1.62
C ILE A 100 14.83 15.84 0.65
N ASN A 101 15.62 16.86 0.34
CA ASN A 101 15.24 17.91 -0.60
C ASN A 101 15.19 17.37 -2.03
N LYS A 102 14.11 17.64 -2.76
CA LYS A 102 13.91 17.15 -4.14
C LYS A 102 14.85 17.79 -5.17
N LYS A 103 15.37 18.99 -4.90
CA LYS A 103 16.20 19.73 -5.87
C LYS A 103 17.64 19.20 -5.92
N ASP A 104 18.25 18.99 -4.76
CA ASP A 104 19.69 18.71 -4.64
C ASP A 104 20.00 17.41 -3.89
N LEU A 105 18.99 16.74 -3.33
CA LEU A 105 19.07 15.54 -2.51
C LEU A 105 19.83 15.74 -1.18
N THR A 106 20.02 16.98 -0.74
CA THR A 106 20.47 17.23 0.63
C THR A 106 19.43 16.68 1.62
N TYR A 107 19.90 16.13 2.71
CA TYR A 107 19.01 15.50 3.69
C TYR A 107 19.41 15.84 5.12
N LYS A 108 18.44 15.70 6.02
CA LYS A 108 18.62 15.85 7.46
C LYS A 108 17.67 14.95 8.22
N ILE A 109 18.03 14.62 9.46
CA ILE A 109 17.11 14.02 10.42
C ILE A 109 16.26 15.15 11.02
N ALA A 110 14.96 15.10 10.75
CA ALA A 110 14.01 16.13 11.21
C ALA A 110 13.37 15.80 12.55
N PHE A 111 13.34 14.51 12.91
CA PHE A 111 12.78 14.02 14.17
C PHE A 111 13.37 12.65 14.49
N SER A 112 13.45 12.29 15.76
CA SER A 112 13.89 10.96 16.21
C SER A 112 12.98 10.45 17.31
N ASP A 113 12.48 9.23 17.14
CA ASP A 113 11.75 8.51 18.16
C ASP A 113 12.70 7.49 18.83
N THR A 114 13.04 7.74 20.08
CA THR A 114 14.00 6.93 20.85
C THR A 114 13.34 5.88 21.74
N VAL A 115 12.02 5.74 21.68
CA VAL A 115 11.28 4.72 22.42
C VAL A 115 11.71 3.35 21.91
N LYS A 116 12.10 2.44 22.80
CA LYS A 116 12.65 1.12 22.46
C LYS A 116 11.73 0.26 21.57
N THR A 117 10.41 0.45 21.72
CA THR A 117 9.38 -0.27 20.94
C THR A 117 9.02 0.44 19.63
N ALA A 118 9.71 1.54 19.27
CA ALA A 118 9.42 2.22 18.01
C ALA A 118 9.73 1.30 16.82
N PHE A 119 8.72 1.05 16.01
CA PHE A 119 8.80 0.29 14.78
C PHE A 119 7.79 0.85 13.78
N TYR A 120 8.27 1.66 12.81
CA TYR A 120 7.40 2.41 11.91
C TYR A 120 7.05 1.61 10.66
N ASP A 121 5.76 1.31 10.51
CA ASP A 121 5.21 0.47 9.45
C ASP A 121 4.77 1.26 8.22
N ALA A 122 4.34 2.49 8.42
CA ALA A 122 3.83 3.33 7.35
C ALA A 122 4.08 4.83 7.58
N LEU A 123 4.18 5.53 6.47
CA LEU A 123 4.27 6.98 6.36
C LEU A 123 3.37 7.46 5.22
N HIS A 124 2.44 8.36 5.52
CA HIS A 124 1.45 8.82 4.56
C HIS A 124 1.18 10.33 4.66
N PHE A 125 1.36 11.05 3.56
CA PHE A 125 0.97 12.45 3.43
C PHE A 125 -0.48 12.55 2.97
N VAL A 126 -1.30 13.24 3.75
CA VAL A 126 -2.67 13.61 3.38
C VAL A 126 -2.64 14.79 2.41
N ASN A 127 -1.73 15.72 2.65
CA ASN A 127 -1.41 16.86 1.79
C ASN A 127 -0.01 17.40 2.13
N ASP A 128 0.46 18.43 1.44
CA ASP A 128 1.82 18.97 1.62
C ASP A 128 2.17 19.46 3.04
N GLN A 129 1.19 19.64 3.91
CA GLN A 129 1.39 20.19 5.25
C GLN A 129 0.96 19.25 6.37
N TYR A 130 0.37 18.09 6.01
CA TYR A 130 -0.21 17.19 6.99
C TYR A 130 0.05 15.72 6.61
N ALA A 131 0.76 15.03 7.47
CA ALA A 131 1.07 13.62 7.29
C ALA A 131 1.02 12.85 8.61
N PHE A 132 0.96 11.53 8.50
CA PHE A 132 1.02 10.61 9.64
C PHE A 132 2.05 9.53 9.39
N ALA A 133 2.71 9.10 10.48
CA ALA A 133 3.51 7.90 10.51
C ALA A 133 2.96 6.98 11.61
N PHE A 134 2.71 5.73 11.25
CA PHE A 134 2.17 4.71 12.13
C PHE A 134 3.28 3.77 12.58
N SER A 135 3.41 3.60 13.88
CA SER A 135 4.32 2.65 14.53
C SER A 135 3.53 1.58 15.28
N ASP A 136 4.14 0.45 15.50
CA ASP A 136 3.65 -0.51 16.48
C ASP A 136 3.32 0.17 17.82
N ALA A 137 2.40 -0.43 18.56
CA ALA A 137 1.94 0.08 19.83
C ALA A 137 3.08 0.26 20.84
N ASP A 138 2.88 1.16 21.78
CA ASP A 138 3.76 1.27 22.93
C ASP A 138 3.56 0.09 23.93
N LYS A 139 4.33 0.10 25.01
CA LYS A 139 4.24 -0.92 26.07
C LYS A 139 2.86 -1.01 26.73
N ASP A 140 2.06 0.04 26.64
CA ASP A 140 0.72 0.13 27.21
C ASP A 140 -0.36 -0.19 26.16
N SER A 141 0.00 -0.74 24.99
CA SER A 141 -0.87 -1.04 23.85
C SER A 141 -1.60 0.18 23.28
N LYS A 142 -1.09 1.40 23.50
CA LYS A 142 -1.66 2.60 22.91
C LYS A 142 -1.27 2.76 21.46
N LEU A 143 -2.23 3.19 20.63
CA LEU A 143 -2.00 3.55 19.24
C LEU A 143 -0.92 4.63 19.16
N LYS A 144 0.18 4.32 18.49
CA LYS A 144 1.31 5.24 18.33
C LYS A 144 1.32 5.83 16.92
N LEU A 145 1.00 7.13 16.85
CA LEU A 145 1.05 7.92 15.63
C LEU A 145 1.96 9.12 15.83
N SER A 146 2.87 9.34 14.90
CA SER A 146 3.54 10.61 14.71
C SER A 146 2.82 11.43 13.64
N VAL A 147 2.78 12.74 13.84
CA VAL A 147 2.10 13.67 12.94
C VAL A 147 3.06 14.74 12.46
N PHE A 148 3.00 15.01 11.15
CA PHE A 148 3.66 16.15 10.54
C PHE A 148 2.64 17.27 10.36
N ARG A 149 2.96 18.45 10.88
CA ARG A 149 2.15 19.66 10.72
C ARG A 149 3.06 20.84 10.35
N SER A 150 2.82 21.39 9.16
CA SER A 150 3.50 22.61 8.69
C SER A 150 5.01 22.60 8.89
N GLY A 151 5.66 21.51 8.48
CA GLY A 151 7.13 21.38 8.49
C GLY A 151 7.73 20.74 9.76
N LYS A 152 6.93 20.33 10.73
CA LYS A 152 7.42 19.76 12.00
C LYS A 152 6.74 18.42 12.31
N TRP A 153 7.53 17.45 12.76
CA TRP A 153 7.06 16.19 13.30
C TRP A 153 6.81 16.31 14.80
N GLY A 154 5.82 15.59 15.31
CA GLY A 154 5.50 15.45 16.72
C GLY A 154 4.58 14.27 16.98
N THR A 155 4.23 14.03 18.22
CA THR A 155 3.29 12.96 18.61
C THR A 155 1.85 13.39 18.34
N PHE A 156 1.06 12.50 17.73
CA PHE A 156 -0.40 12.65 17.66
C PHE A 156 -1.02 12.05 18.91
N HIS A 157 -1.49 12.91 19.81
CA HIS A 157 -2.12 12.49 21.06
C HIS A 157 -3.51 11.93 20.81
N ASN A 158 -3.75 10.72 21.29
CA ASN A 158 -5.04 10.02 21.18
C ASN A 158 -5.21 9.06 22.37
N ASN A 159 -6.43 8.56 22.57
CA ASN A 159 -6.79 7.63 23.65
C ASN A 159 -7.14 6.23 23.11
N VAL A 160 -6.75 5.91 21.89
CA VAL A 160 -7.05 4.62 21.26
C VAL A 160 -6.16 3.54 21.85
N GLN A 161 -6.78 2.47 22.31
CA GLN A 161 -6.13 1.25 22.77
C GLN A 161 -6.21 0.20 21.67
N LEU A 162 -5.07 -0.35 21.27
CA LEU A 162 -5.00 -1.52 20.42
C LEU A 162 -5.28 -2.78 21.24
N GLN A 163 -5.76 -3.84 20.60
CA GLN A 163 -5.94 -5.12 21.24
C GLN A 163 -4.59 -5.82 21.46
N GLU A 164 -4.54 -6.77 22.37
CA GLU A 164 -3.31 -7.55 22.61
C GLU A 164 -2.86 -8.25 21.31
N GLY A 165 -1.61 -7.99 20.88
CA GLY A 165 -1.04 -8.54 19.66
C GLY A 165 -1.61 -7.95 18.36
N GLU A 166 -2.34 -6.84 18.44
CA GLU A 166 -2.71 -6.04 17.26
C GLU A 166 -1.53 -5.15 16.87
N ALA A 167 -1.15 -5.17 15.61
CA ALA A 167 0.00 -4.49 15.06
C ALA A 167 -0.26 -4.00 13.63
N ALA A 168 0.74 -3.39 13.01
CA ALA A 168 0.76 -3.14 11.58
C ALA A 168 1.83 -3.98 10.89
N PHE A 169 1.99 -3.78 9.58
CA PHE A 169 2.98 -4.52 8.80
C PHE A 169 3.75 -3.59 7.87
N ALA A 170 5.05 -3.47 8.11
CA ALA A 170 5.98 -2.70 7.26
C ALA A 170 6.27 -3.41 5.92
N ALA A 171 5.20 -3.79 5.20
CA ALA A 171 5.29 -4.63 4.01
C ALA A 171 5.39 -3.85 2.71
N SER A 172 4.67 -2.73 2.58
CA SER A 172 4.59 -1.96 1.34
C SER A 172 4.32 -0.46 1.53
N ASN A 173 4.32 0.04 2.79
CA ASN A 173 3.95 1.42 3.11
C ASN A 173 2.52 1.80 2.67
N THR A 174 1.62 0.82 2.55
CA THR A 174 0.26 1.03 2.02
C THR A 174 -0.86 0.57 2.95
N ASN A 175 -0.56 0.37 4.23
CA ASN A 175 -1.55 0.12 5.29
C ASN A 175 -2.25 1.40 5.78
N MET A 176 -1.94 2.54 5.17
CA MET A 176 -2.70 3.80 5.31
C MET A 176 -3.20 4.29 3.97
N ALA A 177 -4.41 4.85 3.96
CA ALA A 177 -4.99 5.56 2.81
C ALA A 177 -5.79 6.77 3.30
N SER A 178 -5.86 7.83 2.49
CA SER A 178 -6.61 9.03 2.88
C SER A 178 -7.43 9.64 1.74
N THR A 179 -8.41 10.42 2.16
CA THR A 179 -9.09 11.42 1.35
C THR A 179 -8.93 12.80 2.01
N LYS A 180 -9.63 13.80 1.53
CA LYS A 180 -9.66 15.12 2.20
C LYS A 180 -10.29 15.08 3.60
N LYS A 181 -11.13 14.07 3.89
CA LYS A 181 -11.93 13.99 5.12
C LYS A 181 -11.39 12.99 6.12
N TYR A 182 -10.91 11.86 5.66
CA TYR A 182 -10.52 10.74 6.50
C TYR A 182 -9.13 10.22 6.17
N LEU A 183 -8.47 9.71 7.20
CA LEU A 183 -7.35 8.77 7.09
C LEU A 183 -7.81 7.42 7.64
N TRP A 184 -7.62 6.36 6.89
CA TRP A 184 -7.82 4.98 7.31
C TRP A 184 -6.48 4.33 7.58
N ILE A 185 -6.43 3.53 8.65
CA ILE A 185 -5.27 2.73 9.04
C ILE A 185 -5.75 1.29 9.19
N ALA A 186 -5.11 0.37 8.49
CA ALA A 186 -5.37 -1.06 8.59
C ALA A 186 -4.40 -1.70 9.57
N THR A 187 -4.92 -2.53 10.47
CA THR A 187 -4.15 -3.33 11.41
C THR A 187 -4.25 -4.82 11.11
N GLY A 188 -3.46 -5.60 11.81
CA GLY A 188 -3.43 -7.05 11.71
C GLY A 188 -2.81 -7.66 12.97
N GLY A 189 -2.37 -8.92 12.90
CA GLY A 189 -1.93 -9.70 14.03
C GLY A 189 -3.09 -10.48 14.65
N LYS A 190 -3.16 -10.48 15.96
CA LYS A 190 -4.24 -11.16 16.70
C LYS A 190 -5.60 -10.49 16.50
N ALA A 191 -5.62 -9.20 16.13
CA ALA A 191 -6.81 -8.47 15.73
C ALA A 191 -6.54 -7.68 14.44
N SER A 192 -7.52 -7.65 13.52
CA SER A 192 -7.42 -6.97 12.24
C SER A 192 -8.59 -6.00 12.10
N ARG A 193 -8.33 -4.72 12.38
CA ARG A 193 -9.35 -3.66 12.46
C ARG A 193 -9.02 -2.50 11.52
N ILE A 194 -10.00 -1.67 11.25
CA ILE A 194 -9.81 -0.39 10.59
C ILE A 194 -9.97 0.74 11.59
N LEU A 195 -8.96 1.57 11.70
CA LEU A 195 -9.02 2.82 12.46
C LEU A 195 -9.23 3.95 11.47
N ARG A 196 -10.29 4.73 11.64
CA ARG A 196 -10.64 5.85 10.76
C ARG A 196 -10.54 7.17 11.50
N LEU A 197 -9.52 7.94 11.18
CA LEU A 197 -9.33 9.29 11.72
C LEU A 197 -10.10 10.32 10.88
N ASN A 198 -10.98 11.08 11.52
CA ASN A 198 -11.56 12.29 10.95
C ASN A 198 -10.50 13.41 11.00
N LEU A 199 -10.03 13.85 9.85
CA LEU A 199 -8.90 14.80 9.76
C LEU A 199 -9.22 16.21 10.26
N LYS A 200 -10.49 16.61 10.32
CA LYS A 200 -10.94 17.91 10.82
C LYS A 200 -11.15 17.89 12.33
N GLU A 201 -11.78 16.85 12.82
CA GLU A 201 -12.19 16.72 14.23
C GLU A 201 -11.12 16.02 15.08
N GLU A 202 -10.13 15.40 14.42
CA GLU A 202 -9.07 14.60 15.03
C GLU A 202 -9.59 13.47 15.94
N THR A 203 -10.77 12.93 15.60
CA THR A 203 -11.40 11.81 16.29
C THR A 203 -11.17 10.51 15.54
N ILE A 204 -10.94 9.40 16.27
CA ILE A 204 -10.71 8.08 15.68
C ILE A 204 -11.90 7.18 16.02
N GLU A 205 -12.49 6.60 14.97
CA GLU A 205 -13.46 5.52 15.05
C GLU A 205 -12.76 4.19 14.73
N ILE A 206 -13.19 3.11 15.37
CA ILE A 206 -12.60 1.78 15.22
C ILE A 206 -13.67 0.83 14.72
N PHE A 207 -13.36 0.05 13.69
CA PHE A 207 -14.27 -0.90 13.08
C PHE A 207 -13.63 -2.29 13.02
N ASP A 208 -14.32 -3.27 13.56
CA ASP A 208 -13.95 -4.67 13.42
C ASP A 208 -14.13 -5.15 11.99
N THR A 209 -13.34 -6.12 11.59
CA THR A 209 -13.40 -6.69 10.24
C THR A 209 -13.49 -8.21 10.28
N PRO A 210 -14.12 -8.85 9.27
CA PRO A 210 -14.11 -10.30 9.11
C PRO A 210 -12.80 -10.83 8.49
N PHE A 211 -11.79 -9.99 8.39
CA PHE A 211 -10.51 -10.33 7.78
C PHE A 211 -9.77 -11.41 8.59
N ILE A 212 -8.89 -12.17 7.92
CA ILE A 212 -8.07 -13.16 8.63
C ILE A 212 -7.26 -12.50 9.74
N GLN A 213 -7.27 -13.10 10.94
CA GLN A 213 -6.62 -12.62 12.16
C GLN A 213 -6.47 -13.77 13.16
N GLY A 214 -5.76 -13.53 14.25
CA GLY A 214 -5.55 -14.52 15.33
C GLY A 214 -4.09 -14.88 15.55
N GLU A 215 -3.27 -14.83 14.51
CA GLU A 215 -1.82 -15.05 14.57
C GLU A 215 -1.06 -13.76 14.26
N SER A 216 0.13 -13.59 14.81
CA SER A 216 0.97 -12.41 14.61
C SER A 216 1.36 -12.14 13.15
N SER A 217 1.25 -13.16 12.28
CA SER A 217 1.54 -13.09 10.85
C SER A 217 0.34 -12.76 9.97
N GLN A 218 -0.88 -12.73 10.55
CA GLN A 218 -2.15 -12.60 9.83
C GLN A 218 -2.66 -11.17 9.86
N GLY A 219 -3.44 -10.78 8.86
CA GLY A 219 -4.16 -9.51 8.87
C GLY A 219 -4.12 -8.73 7.56
N MET A 220 -4.52 -7.47 7.65
CA MET A 220 -4.48 -6.54 6.52
C MET A 220 -3.08 -5.93 6.38
N TYR A 221 -2.55 -5.97 5.17
CA TYR A 221 -1.23 -5.44 4.80
C TYR A 221 -1.29 -4.18 3.96
N SER A 222 -2.42 -3.98 3.29
CA SER A 222 -2.63 -2.83 2.40
C SER A 222 -4.10 -2.48 2.29
N ILE A 223 -4.37 -1.18 2.24
CA ILE A 223 -5.70 -0.64 1.92
C ILE A 223 -5.59 0.43 0.85
N ASP A 224 -6.68 0.63 0.12
CA ASP A 224 -6.86 1.78 -0.76
C ASP A 224 -8.32 2.22 -0.81
N PHE A 225 -8.58 3.52 -1.02
CA PHE A 225 -9.91 4.09 -1.00
C PHE A 225 -10.20 4.93 -2.25
N TYR A 226 -11.38 4.75 -2.81
CA TYR A 226 -11.96 5.67 -3.79
C TYR A 226 -13.00 6.54 -3.11
N LYS A 227 -12.69 7.83 -2.96
CA LYS A 227 -13.47 8.80 -2.19
C LYS A 227 -13.68 8.28 -0.74
N ASP A 228 -14.68 8.84 -0.06
CA ASP A 228 -15.00 8.46 1.32
C ASP A 228 -15.96 7.26 1.38
N ARG A 229 -16.02 6.42 0.35
CA ARG A 229 -17.05 5.40 0.24
C ARG A 229 -16.53 4.00 -0.05
N PHE A 230 -15.89 3.79 -1.18
CA PHE A 230 -15.38 2.46 -1.56
C PHE A 230 -13.99 2.24 -1.00
N GLY A 231 -13.80 1.16 -0.24
CA GLY A 231 -12.52 0.70 0.27
C GLY A 231 -12.24 -0.74 -0.15
N ILE A 232 -10.96 -1.03 -0.34
CA ILE A 232 -10.41 -2.37 -0.55
C ILE A 232 -9.30 -2.62 0.45
N ALA A 233 -9.28 -3.79 1.08
CA ALA A 233 -8.21 -4.27 1.94
C ALA A 233 -7.72 -5.63 1.44
N VAL A 234 -6.41 -5.82 1.44
CA VAL A 234 -5.75 -7.09 1.11
C VAL A 234 -4.68 -7.42 2.15
N GLY A 235 -4.33 -8.71 2.24
CA GLY A 235 -3.32 -9.18 3.17
C GLY A 235 -3.21 -10.70 3.15
N GLY A 236 -3.27 -11.33 4.31
CA GLY A 236 -3.19 -12.78 4.48
C GLY A 236 -2.26 -13.18 5.60
N ASP A 237 -1.50 -14.26 5.40
CA ASP A 237 -0.51 -14.81 6.32
C ASP A 237 0.83 -14.97 5.57
N TYR A 238 1.86 -14.18 5.93
CA TYR A 238 3.15 -14.26 5.23
C TYR A 238 3.90 -15.57 5.51
N THR A 239 3.52 -16.31 6.55
CA THR A 239 4.10 -17.63 6.85
C THR A 239 3.43 -18.76 6.05
N LYS A 240 2.24 -18.48 5.48
CA LYS A 240 1.44 -19.41 4.67
C LYS A 240 0.97 -18.70 3.42
N GLN A 241 1.89 -18.32 2.55
CA GLN A 241 1.64 -17.41 1.43
C GLN A 241 0.60 -17.92 0.41
N GLU A 242 0.38 -19.22 0.33
CA GLU A 242 -0.65 -19.82 -0.52
C GLU A 242 -2.05 -19.81 0.10
N ALA A 243 -2.16 -19.54 1.44
CA ALA A 243 -3.45 -19.45 2.10
C ALA A 243 -4.24 -18.24 1.59
N ASN A 244 -5.44 -18.49 1.08
CA ASN A 244 -6.24 -17.51 0.34
C ASN A 244 -7.66 -17.34 0.90
N VAL A 245 -7.85 -17.65 2.18
CA VAL A 245 -9.13 -17.55 2.87
C VAL A 245 -9.20 -16.25 3.67
N ASN A 246 -10.29 -15.49 3.52
CA ASN A 246 -10.58 -14.26 4.25
C ASN A 246 -9.48 -13.17 4.21
N ASN A 247 -8.73 -13.11 3.12
CA ASN A 247 -7.57 -12.22 2.94
C ASN A 247 -7.80 -11.07 1.94
N ILE A 248 -9.04 -10.90 1.47
CA ILE A 248 -9.49 -9.76 0.65
C ILE A 248 -10.86 -9.32 1.17
N ALA A 249 -11.03 -8.03 1.44
CA ALA A 249 -12.31 -7.47 1.87
C ALA A 249 -12.56 -6.10 1.21
N THR A 250 -13.84 -5.78 1.01
CA THR A 250 -14.29 -4.49 0.49
C THR A 250 -15.31 -3.82 1.40
N SER A 251 -15.29 -2.50 1.39
CA SER A 251 -16.28 -1.64 2.04
C SER A 251 -16.97 -0.75 1.01
N THR A 252 -18.23 -0.42 1.24
CA THR A 252 -19.01 0.53 0.42
C THR A 252 -19.60 1.70 1.23
N ASP A 253 -19.23 1.79 2.50
CA ASP A 253 -19.75 2.77 3.48
C ASP A 253 -18.64 3.56 4.20
N GLY A 254 -17.47 3.69 3.53
CA GLY A 254 -16.34 4.44 4.05
C GLY A 254 -15.55 3.71 5.14
N GLY A 255 -15.48 2.39 5.05
CA GLY A 255 -14.70 1.55 5.95
C GLY A 255 -15.38 1.21 7.26
N LYS A 256 -16.69 1.48 7.40
CA LYS A 256 -17.46 1.13 8.62
C LYS A 256 -17.75 -0.37 8.68
N THR A 257 -18.16 -0.93 7.54
CA THR A 257 -18.42 -2.37 7.42
C THR A 257 -17.61 -2.96 6.27
N TRP A 258 -17.20 -4.20 6.43
CA TRP A 258 -16.34 -4.90 5.48
C TRP A 258 -16.94 -6.26 5.12
N LYS A 259 -16.85 -6.60 3.83
CA LYS A 259 -17.32 -7.88 3.29
C LYS A 259 -16.16 -8.61 2.64
N ILE A 260 -15.93 -9.86 3.04
CA ILE A 260 -14.96 -10.75 2.41
C ILE A 260 -15.30 -10.97 0.94
N GLN A 261 -14.27 -10.92 0.10
CA GLN A 261 -14.34 -11.17 -1.35
C GLN A 261 -13.36 -12.28 -1.74
N ALA A 262 -13.69 -13.01 -2.80
CA ALA A 262 -12.83 -14.01 -3.44
C ALA A 262 -12.15 -15.01 -2.47
N SER A 263 -12.72 -15.28 -1.30
CA SER A 263 -12.19 -16.25 -0.33
C SER A 263 -12.09 -17.63 -0.95
N GLY A 264 -10.91 -18.28 -0.87
CA GLY A 264 -10.62 -19.54 -1.53
C GLY A 264 -10.45 -19.46 -3.05
N LYS A 265 -10.51 -18.24 -3.66
CA LYS A 265 -10.52 -18.02 -5.12
C LYS A 265 -9.58 -16.88 -5.54
N ASN A 266 -8.55 -16.61 -4.78
CA ASN A 266 -7.50 -15.64 -5.08
C ASN A 266 -6.11 -16.29 -4.95
N ALA A 267 -5.04 -15.54 -5.21
CA ALA A 267 -3.69 -16.09 -5.28
C ALA A 267 -2.96 -16.17 -3.92
N GLY A 268 -3.62 -15.83 -2.81
CA GLY A 268 -3.03 -15.91 -1.48
C GLY A 268 -2.55 -14.58 -0.93
N TYR A 269 -1.47 -14.64 -0.12
CA TYR A 269 -0.90 -13.51 0.58
C TYR A 269 -0.53 -12.35 -0.35
N THR A 270 -0.97 -11.15 0.02
CA THR A 270 -0.85 -9.94 -0.79
C THR A 270 -0.36 -8.77 0.06
N THR A 271 0.68 -8.09 -0.40
CA THR A 271 1.34 -6.99 0.34
C THR A 271 0.84 -5.60 -0.05
N CYS A 272 0.33 -5.44 -1.27
CA CYS A 272 -0.10 -4.12 -1.77
C CYS A 272 -1.30 -4.25 -2.72
N VAL A 273 -2.24 -3.32 -2.60
CA VAL A 273 -3.34 -3.13 -3.56
C VAL A 273 -3.46 -1.67 -3.94
N LYS A 274 -3.76 -1.40 -5.23
CA LYS A 274 -4.00 -0.05 -5.73
C LYS A 274 -5.19 0.00 -6.68
N ILE A 275 -6.05 0.97 -6.46
CA ILE A 275 -7.17 1.30 -7.33
C ILE A 275 -6.61 1.96 -8.61
N LYS A 276 -7.05 1.48 -9.78
CA LYS A 276 -6.66 2.05 -11.06
C LYS A 276 -7.21 3.46 -11.22
N PRO A 277 -6.39 4.44 -11.62
CA PRO A 277 -6.82 5.82 -11.86
C PRO A 277 -7.98 5.89 -12.86
N GLY A 278 -9.05 6.60 -12.48
CA GLY A 278 -10.24 6.79 -13.32
C GLY A 278 -11.25 5.65 -13.32
N SER A 279 -10.96 4.50 -12.71
CA SER A 279 -11.87 3.33 -12.65
C SER A 279 -13.01 3.47 -11.64
N LYS A 280 -12.96 4.51 -10.80
CA LYS A 280 -13.94 4.74 -9.71
C LYS A 280 -14.04 3.57 -8.72
N GLY A 281 -12.94 2.86 -8.49
CA GLY A 281 -12.86 1.69 -7.61
C GLY A 281 -13.13 0.36 -8.31
N LYS A 282 -13.58 0.35 -9.58
CA LYS A 282 -13.95 -0.87 -10.28
C LYS A 282 -12.75 -1.77 -10.61
N GLU A 283 -11.63 -1.15 -11.02
CA GLU A 283 -10.43 -1.85 -11.46
C GLU A 283 -9.32 -1.71 -10.43
N LEU A 284 -8.70 -2.83 -10.09
CA LEU A 284 -7.72 -2.94 -9.00
C LEU A 284 -6.53 -3.78 -9.46
N ILE A 285 -5.35 -3.41 -9.02
CA ILE A 285 -4.17 -4.26 -9.11
C ILE A 285 -3.65 -4.59 -7.71
N SER A 286 -3.19 -5.81 -7.52
CA SER A 286 -2.56 -6.24 -6.28
C SER A 286 -1.28 -7.00 -6.54
N VAL A 287 -0.36 -6.95 -5.58
CA VAL A 287 0.90 -7.67 -5.62
C VAL A 287 1.21 -8.31 -4.28
N GLY A 288 1.67 -9.53 -4.35
CA GLY A 288 2.30 -10.28 -3.27
C GLY A 288 3.66 -10.80 -3.73
N ASP A 289 4.42 -11.38 -2.80
CA ASP A 289 5.74 -11.93 -3.11
C ASP A 289 5.71 -12.98 -4.24
N GLN A 290 4.59 -13.68 -4.41
CA GLN A 290 4.46 -14.82 -5.35
C GLN A 290 3.63 -14.50 -6.60
N HIS A 291 2.92 -13.38 -6.67
CA HIS A 291 1.98 -13.11 -7.75
C HIS A 291 1.67 -11.62 -7.93
N ILE A 292 1.22 -11.26 -9.14
CA ILE A 292 0.53 -10.02 -9.45
C ILE A 292 -0.87 -10.38 -9.95
N SER A 293 -1.90 -9.79 -9.35
CA SER A 293 -3.30 -10.09 -9.68
C SER A 293 -4.08 -8.82 -10.00
N TYR A 294 -5.12 -8.97 -10.81
CA TYR A 294 -5.98 -7.90 -11.27
C TYR A 294 -7.46 -8.25 -11.06
N SER A 295 -8.25 -7.25 -10.67
CA SER A 295 -9.71 -7.32 -10.59
C SER A 295 -10.34 -6.22 -11.44
N SER A 296 -11.45 -6.53 -12.11
CA SER A 296 -12.24 -5.59 -12.91
C SER A 296 -13.66 -5.38 -12.39
N ASP A 297 -13.96 -5.82 -11.18
CA ASP A 297 -15.30 -5.89 -10.62
C ASP A 297 -15.38 -5.51 -9.13
N PHE A 298 -14.61 -4.48 -8.74
CA PHE A 298 -14.54 -3.99 -7.35
C PHE A 298 -13.95 -5.01 -6.38
N GLY A 299 -13.01 -5.85 -6.82
CA GLY A 299 -12.34 -6.85 -5.98
C GLY A 299 -13.16 -8.11 -5.71
N ARG A 300 -14.31 -8.32 -6.37
CA ARG A 300 -15.14 -9.51 -6.20
C ARG A 300 -14.50 -10.76 -6.75
N THR A 301 -13.82 -10.62 -7.90
CA THR A 301 -13.04 -11.70 -8.51
C THR A 301 -11.64 -11.20 -8.87
N TRP A 302 -10.67 -12.10 -8.86
CA TRP A 302 -9.27 -11.80 -9.12
C TRP A 302 -8.68 -12.80 -10.13
N LYS A 303 -7.88 -12.28 -11.05
CA LYS A 303 -7.11 -13.07 -12.01
C LYS A 303 -5.63 -12.79 -11.79
N THR A 304 -4.84 -13.83 -11.61
CA THR A 304 -3.38 -13.72 -11.65
C THR A 304 -2.96 -13.38 -13.09
N ILE A 305 -2.26 -12.26 -13.24
CA ILE A 305 -1.77 -11.76 -14.53
C ILE A 305 -0.26 -11.93 -14.68
N SER A 306 0.46 -12.22 -13.59
CA SER A 306 1.87 -12.61 -13.61
C SER A 306 2.21 -13.44 -12.37
N GLY A 307 3.04 -14.47 -12.55
CA GLY A 307 3.66 -15.27 -11.50
C GLY A 307 5.08 -14.80 -11.14
N GLU A 308 5.49 -13.62 -11.58
CA GLU A 308 6.77 -13.02 -11.21
C GLU A 308 6.83 -12.77 -9.70
N LYS A 309 7.95 -13.19 -9.10
CA LYS A 309 8.15 -13.19 -7.64
C LYS A 309 9.01 -12.03 -7.15
N GLY A 310 8.94 -11.78 -5.84
CA GLY A 310 9.81 -10.84 -5.15
C GLY A 310 9.38 -9.37 -5.27
N PHE A 311 8.12 -9.09 -5.61
CA PHE A 311 7.56 -7.75 -5.54
C PHE A 311 6.76 -7.55 -4.26
N PHE A 312 6.82 -6.34 -3.70
CA PHE A 312 6.16 -5.99 -2.45
C PHE A 312 5.21 -4.81 -2.56
N VAL A 313 5.49 -3.87 -3.46
CA VAL A 313 4.74 -2.63 -3.61
C VAL A 313 4.52 -2.32 -5.10
N CYS A 314 3.39 -1.67 -5.39
CA CYS A 314 3.10 -1.15 -6.72
C CYS A 314 2.45 0.24 -6.66
N LYS A 315 2.63 1.00 -7.75
CA LYS A 315 1.91 2.27 -8.02
C LYS A 315 1.55 2.37 -9.49
N TRP A 316 0.39 2.92 -9.77
CA TRP A 316 0.00 3.30 -11.13
C TRP A 316 0.79 4.53 -11.58
N VAL A 317 1.50 4.42 -12.70
CA VAL A 317 2.16 5.54 -13.38
C VAL A 317 1.12 6.34 -14.17
N ASP A 318 0.26 5.63 -14.87
CA ASP A 318 -0.88 6.12 -15.63
C ASP A 318 -2.00 5.08 -15.66
N ARG A 319 -2.98 5.21 -16.57
CA ARG A 319 -4.11 4.28 -16.67
C ARG A 319 -3.71 2.88 -17.16
N ASN A 320 -2.57 2.75 -17.81
CA ASN A 320 -2.14 1.52 -18.48
C ASN A 320 -0.79 0.99 -17.98
N THR A 321 -0.08 1.78 -17.19
CA THR A 321 1.27 1.46 -16.74
C THR A 321 1.34 1.39 -15.22
N VAL A 322 1.91 0.30 -14.71
CA VAL A 322 2.14 0.09 -13.28
C VAL A 322 3.62 -0.15 -13.05
N VAL A 323 4.16 0.49 -12.03
CA VAL A 323 5.49 0.20 -11.50
C VAL A 323 5.36 -0.73 -10.30
N PHE A 324 6.24 -1.72 -10.24
CA PHE A 324 6.41 -2.66 -9.14
C PHE A 324 7.82 -2.56 -8.59
N ALA A 325 7.97 -2.66 -7.28
CA ALA A 325 9.28 -2.75 -6.63
C ALA A 325 9.27 -3.83 -5.55
N GLY A 326 10.46 -4.38 -5.27
CA GLY A 326 10.57 -5.45 -4.29
C GLY A 326 12.00 -5.87 -4.02
N LYS A 327 12.26 -7.17 -4.02
CA LYS A 327 13.56 -7.73 -3.80
C LYS A 327 14.43 -7.54 -5.04
N ASP A 328 15.47 -6.73 -4.89
CA ASP A 328 16.54 -6.52 -5.85
C ASP A 328 16.13 -5.92 -7.21
N LYS A 329 14.88 -5.42 -7.35
CA LYS A 329 14.40 -4.92 -8.65
C LYS A 329 13.26 -3.89 -8.57
N ILE A 330 13.19 -3.06 -9.63
CA ILE A 330 12.03 -2.25 -10.00
C ILE A 330 11.65 -2.61 -11.43
N SER A 331 10.36 -2.85 -11.69
CA SER A 331 9.86 -3.25 -13.00
C SER A 331 8.63 -2.44 -13.42
N LEU A 332 8.47 -2.26 -14.73
CA LEU A 332 7.29 -1.62 -15.34
C LEU A 332 6.46 -2.66 -16.08
N MET A 333 5.17 -2.64 -15.84
CA MET A 333 4.18 -3.42 -16.57
C MET A 333 3.25 -2.50 -17.36
N LYS A 334 3.10 -2.75 -18.64
CA LYS A 334 2.05 -2.15 -19.47
C LYS A 334 0.91 -3.13 -19.63
N LEU A 335 -0.31 -2.63 -19.47
CA LEU A 335 -1.56 -3.36 -19.58
C LEU A 335 -2.36 -2.84 -20.77
N LYS A 336 -2.95 -3.72 -21.54
CA LYS A 336 -3.92 -3.43 -22.59
C LYS A 336 -5.32 -3.83 -22.09
N PHE A 337 -6.30 -2.94 -22.23
CA PHE A 337 -7.68 -3.10 -21.76
C PHE A 337 -8.66 -3.17 -22.91
#